data_7cf984f9f554c43fb826e9fea0496d3d
#
_entry.id   7cf984f9f554c43fb826e9fea0496d3d
#
_cell.length_a   1.000
_cell.length_b   1.000
_cell.length_c   1.000
_cell.angle_alpha   90.00
_cell.angle_beta   90.00
_cell.angle_gamma   90.00
#
_symmetry.space_group_name_H-M   'P 1'
#
loop_
_entity.id
_entity.type
_entity.pdbx_description
1 polymer ?
#
loop_
_entity_poly.entity_id
_entity_poly.type
_entity_poly.pdbx_seq_one_letter_code
_entity_poly.pdbx_strand_id
1 'polypeptide(L)'
;MGQFQVQQRTKDGMFNATVLLKQWNEYSGQQKKMIHYFENSATKEFIDTLFERENFTERNSVYVKSRAREDRGGGTWMHPFLFIDFAMWINPSFKYEVIKFVYDQMIKYRNEAGDAYKELSAAIYTIVDKSQMPSRMAEVSKGINYVVFGEHRNMIRNDKGTEQDQRKLYEMERKVASLINDGFLKDHGQVMNYLRKKFQERTTPAVFVR
;
A
#
# COMPACT_ATOMS: atom_id res chain seq x y z
N MET A 1 13.05 -13.71 7.84
CA MET A 1 13.91 -12.54 7.77
C MET A 1 15.34 -13.02 7.46
N GLY A 2 15.59 -13.36 6.21
CA GLY A 2 16.85 -13.99 5.82
C GLY A 2 17.05 -15.32 6.58
N GLN A 3 18.21 -15.46 7.23
CA GLN A 3 18.57 -16.68 7.96
C GLN A 3 17.93 -16.82 9.37
N PHE A 4 17.23 -15.78 9.86
CA PHE A 4 16.64 -15.80 11.20
C PHE A 4 15.26 -16.45 11.20
N GLN A 5 15.01 -17.33 12.16
CA GLN A 5 13.71 -17.94 12.35
C GLN A 5 12.77 -16.95 13.05
N VAL A 6 11.59 -16.78 12.48
CA VAL A 6 10.55 -15.91 13.02
C VAL A 6 9.40 -16.79 13.51
N GLN A 7 9.13 -16.72 14.81
CA GLN A 7 8.00 -17.43 15.43
C GLN A 7 6.77 -16.52 15.43
N GLN A 8 5.68 -16.99 14.82
CA GLN A 8 4.38 -16.33 14.84
C GLN A 8 3.39 -17.15 15.68
N ARG A 9 2.62 -16.46 16.51
CA ARG A 9 1.56 -17.05 17.31
C ARG A 9 0.24 -17.00 16.53
N THR A 10 -0.36 -18.17 16.29
CA THR A 10 -1.60 -18.28 15.49
C THR A 10 -2.82 -17.65 16.15
N LYS A 11 -2.82 -17.58 17.46
CA LYS A 11 -3.93 -17.03 18.27
C LYS A 11 -4.25 -15.56 17.93
N ASP A 12 -3.25 -14.74 17.70
CA ASP A 12 -3.36 -13.28 17.52
C ASP A 12 -2.41 -12.70 16.47
N GLY A 13 -1.68 -13.56 15.77
CA GLY A 13 -0.76 -13.13 14.72
C GLY A 13 0.53 -12.45 15.20
N MET A 14 0.77 -12.38 16.51
CA MET A 14 1.96 -11.73 17.08
C MET A 14 3.23 -12.53 16.83
N PHE A 15 4.36 -11.82 16.77
CA PHE A 15 5.69 -12.35 16.54
C PHE A 15 6.56 -12.28 17.80
N ASN A 16 7.40 -13.31 18.01
CA ASN A 16 8.29 -13.39 19.18
C ASN A 16 9.57 -12.58 18.97
N ALA A 17 9.59 -11.38 19.53
CA ALA A 17 10.75 -10.49 19.48
C ALA A 17 11.93 -10.96 20.34
N THR A 18 11.67 -11.71 21.42
CA THR A 18 12.75 -12.24 22.30
C THR A 18 13.58 -13.28 21.55
N VAL A 19 12.95 -14.16 20.79
CA VAL A 19 13.65 -15.18 20.00
C VAL A 19 14.49 -14.51 18.91
N LEU A 20 13.94 -13.51 18.23
CA LEU A 20 14.69 -12.77 17.20
C LEU A 20 15.89 -12.03 17.79
N LEU A 21 15.72 -11.37 18.95
CA LEU A 21 16.79 -10.66 19.63
C LEU A 21 17.95 -11.59 20.03
N LYS A 22 17.60 -12.77 20.55
CA LYS A 22 18.59 -13.79 20.93
C LYS A 22 19.42 -14.24 19.73
N GLN A 23 18.75 -14.63 18.65
CA GLN A 23 19.42 -15.03 17.40
C GLN A 23 20.29 -13.91 16.82
N TRP A 24 19.83 -12.66 16.88
CA TRP A 24 20.61 -11.51 16.41
C TRP A 24 21.87 -11.29 17.26
N ASN A 25 21.76 -11.33 18.59
CA ASN A 25 22.90 -11.16 19.48
C ASN A 25 23.94 -12.27 19.28
N GLU A 26 23.50 -13.51 19.13
CA GLU A 26 24.38 -14.65 18.85
C GLU A 26 25.10 -14.48 17.50
N TYR A 27 24.38 -14.06 16.47
CA TYR A 27 24.93 -13.86 15.13
C TYR A 27 25.88 -12.66 15.04
N SER A 28 25.49 -11.52 15.61
CA SER A 28 26.22 -10.26 15.46
C SER A 28 27.32 -10.04 16.50
N GLY A 29 27.39 -10.86 17.55
CA GLY A 29 28.25 -10.65 18.71
C GLY A 29 27.85 -9.45 19.57
N GLN A 30 26.70 -8.82 19.29
CA GLN A 30 26.20 -7.69 20.07
C GLN A 30 25.44 -8.18 21.32
N GLN A 31 25.25 -7.26 22.27
CA GLN A 31 24.46 -7.53 23.48
C GLN A 31 23.30 -6.52 23.58
N LYS A 32 22.49 -6.42 22.52
CA LYS A 32 21.30 -5.56 22.57
C LYS A 32 20.30 -6.12 23.57
N LYS A 33 19.61 -5.23 24.28
CA LYS A 33 18.60 -5.60 25.28
C LYS A 33 17.24 -5.03 24.90
N MET A 34 16.21 -5.81 25.13
CA MET A 34 14.82 -5.42 24.87
C MET A 34 14.43 -4.12 25.58
N ILE A 35 14.99 -3.87 26.76
CA ILE A 35 14.69 -2.66 27.53
C ILE A 35 15.09 -1.39 26.77
N HIS A 36 16.24 -1.37 26.10
CA HIS A 36 16.69 -0.20 25.34
C HIS A 36 15.77 0.13 24.15
N TYR A 37 15.14 -0.88 23.56
CA TYR A 37 14.13 -0.65 22.55
C TYR A 37 12.90 0.07 23.11
N PHE A 38 12.38 -0.40 24.23
CA PHE A 38 11.18 0.20 24.86
C PHE A 38 11.45 1.53 25.57
N GLU A 39 12.68 1.82 25.95
CA GLU A 39 13.06 3.11 26.55
C GLU A 39 13.20 4.22 25.50
N ASN A 40 13.43 3.87 24.24
CA ASN A 40 13.56 4.84 23.15
C ASN A 40 12.26 5.64 22.98
N SER A 41 12.39 6.99 22.91
CA SER A 41 11.23 7.89 22.73
C SER A 41 10.48 7.59 21.43
N ALA A 42 11.21 7.40 20.32
CA ALA A 42 10.58 7.07 19.03
C ALA A 42 9.77 5.77 19.08
N THR A 43 10.25 4.76 19.83
CA THR A 43 9.50 3.51 20.01
C THR A 43 8.21 3.74 20.82
N LYS A 44 8.25 4.57 21.86
CA LYS A 44 7.06 4.91 22.66
C LYS A 44 6.02 5.63 21.82
N GLU A 45 6.45 6.64 21.09
CA GLU A 45 5.58 7.39 20.16
C GLU A 45 4.99 6.48 19.07
N PHE A 46 5.77 5.54 18.55
CA PHE A 46 5.28 4.58 17.57
C PHE A 46 4.26 3.61 18.16
N ILE A 47 4.46 3.14 19.39
CA ILE A 47 3.49 2.29 20.11
C ILE A 47 2.16 3.02 20.30
N ASP A 48 2.20 4.30 20.71
CA ASP A 48 0.99 5.11 20.91
C ASP A 48 0.31 5.37 19.56
N THR A 49 1.06 5.71 18.52
CA THR A 49 0.55 5.88 17.15
C THR A 49 -0.11 4.61 16.62
N LEU A 50 0.53 3.46 16.83
CA LEU A 50 0.00 2.17 16.41
C LEU A 50 -1.30 1.84 17.15
N PHE A 51 -1.35 2.10 18.46
CA PHE A 51 -2.55 1.90 19.27
C PHE A 51 -3.74 2.70 18.76
N GLU A 52 -3.52 3.98 18.42
CA GLU A 52 -4.55 4.88 17.90
C GLU A 52 -4.99 4.53 16.47
N ARG A 53 -4.03 4.29 15.58
CA ARG A 53 -4.31 4.08 14.13
C ARG A 53 -4.98 2.75 13.84
N GLU A 54 -4.63 1.69 14.58
CA GLU A 54 -5.27 0.37 14.45
C GLU A 54 -6.55 0.25 15.29
N ASN A 55 -6.96 1.33 15.99
CA ASN A 55 -8.15 1.36 16.87
C ASN A 55 -8.16 0.24 17.92
N PHE A 56 -7.00 -0.07 18.50
CA PHE A 56 -6.93 -1.07 19.56
C PHE A 56 -7.62 -0.60 20.85
N THR A 57 -8.35 -1.48 21.49
CA THR A 57 -9.00 -1.22 22.78
C THR A 57 -8.09 -1.53 23.97
N GLU A 58 -7.09 -2.39 23.78
CA GLU A 58 -6.17 -2.83 24.82
C GLU A 58 -4.71 -2.75 24.37
N ARG A 59 -3.82 -2.28 25.25
CA ARG A 59 -2.37 -2.23 24.96
C ARG A 59 -1.75 -3.60 24.71
N ASN A 60 -2.34 -4.66 25.21
CA ASN A 60 -1.94 -6.04 24.92
C ASN A 60 -2.09 -6.43 23.44
N SER A 61 -2.87 -5.67 22.66
CA SER A 61 -2.96 -5.84 21.21
C SER A 61 -1.70 -5.35 20.48
N VAL A 62 -0.92 -4.46 21.08
CA VAL A 62 0.33 -3.95 20.51
C VAL A 62 1.51 -4.85 20.89
N TYR A 63 1.63 -5.22 22.18
CA TYR A 63 2.64 -6.18 22.63
C TYR A 63 2.24 -6.83 23.95
N VAL A 64 2.75 -8.04 24.17
CA VAL A 64 2.56 -8.83 25.40
C VAL A 64 3.90 -9.33 25.92
N LYS A 65 4.18 -9.13 27.21
CA LYS A 65 5.33 -9.71 27.89
C LYS A 65 4.88 -10.94 28.68
N SER A 66 5.31 -12.14 28.25
CA SER A 66 5.02 -13.41 28.92
C SER A 66 6.22 -13.86 29.76
N ARG A 67 6.00 -14.17 31.05
CA ARG A 67 7.01 -14.69 31.97
C ARG A 67 7.12 -16.22 31.93
N ALA A 68 6.35 -16.88 31.07
CA ALA A 68 6.47 -18.30 30.88
C ALA A 68 7.86 -18.70 30.38
N ARG A 69 8.21 -19.98 30.46
CA ARG A 69 9.42 -20.49 29.81
C ARG A 69 9.30 -20.39 28.30
N GLU A 70 10.42 -20.30 27.59
CA GLU A 70 10.46 -20.13 26.12
C GLU A 70 9.69 -21.26 25.41
N ASP A 71 9.84 -22.51 25.87
CA ASP A 71 9.14 -23.71 25.37
C ASP A 71 7.62 -23.67 25.59
N ARG A 72 7.13 -22.79 26.49
CA ARG A 72 5.71 -22.59 26.81
C ARG A 72 5.19 -21.22 26.34
N GLY A 73 5.83 -20.62 25.34
CA GLY A 73 5.42 -19.34 24.78
C GLY A 73 5.85 -18.11 25.59
N GLY A 74 6.96 -18.22 26.34
CA GLY A 74 7.57 -17.09 27.03
C GLY A 74 8.22 -16.10 26.07
N GLY A 75 8.44 -14.86 26.56
CA GLY A 75 9.09 -13.79 25.81
C GLY A 75 8.18 -12.60 25.54
N THR A 76 8.68 -11.69 24.73
CA THR A 76 7.94 -10.50 24.29
C THR A 76 7.35 -10.77 22.91
N TRP A 77 6.04 -10.72 22.83
CA TRP A 77 5.28 -10.88 21.59
C TRP A 77 4.81 -9.53 21.11
N MET A 78 4.99 -9.22 19.85
CA MET A 78 4.71 -7.92 19.26
C MET A 78 3.75 -8.05 18.09
N HIS A 79 2.86 -7.07 17.95
CA HIS A 79 2.08 -6.86 16.75
C HIS A 79 3.01 -6.80 15.51
N PRO A 80 2.57 -7.27 14.33
CA PRO A 80 3.43 -7.33 13.13
C PRO A 80 4.18 -6.02 12.83
N PHE A 81 3.53 -4.87 12.92
CA PHE A 81 4.16 -3.58 12.62
C PHE A 81 5.23 -3.21 13.67
N LEU A 82 4.94 -3.42 14.96
CA LEU A 82 5.92 -3.19 16.01
C LEU A 82 7.11 -4.16 15.89
N PHE A 83 6.86 -5.41 15.48
CA PHE A 83 7.90 -6.39 15.25
C PHE A 83 8.82 -6.02 14.09
N ILE A 84 8.28 -5.44 13.00
CA ILE A 84 9.07 -4.94 11.88
C ILE A 84 9.94 -3.76 12.33
N ASP A 85 9.39 -2.81 13.07
CA ASP A 85 10.16 -1.67 13.62
C ASP A 85 11.27 -2.16 14.56
N PHE A 86 10.95 -3.11 15.46
CA PHE A 86 11.93 -3.75 16.32
C PHE A 86 13.05 -4.44 15.52
N ALA A 87 12.71 -5.17 14.46
CA ALA A 87 13.68 -5.84 13.60
C ALA A 87 14.59 -4.84 12.87
N MET A 88 14.05 -3.70 12.44
CA MET A 88 14.83 -2.60 11.87
C MET A 88 15.76 -1.96 12.90
N TRP A 89 15.32 -1.86 14.16
CA TRP A 89 16.15 -1.33 15.24
C TRP A 89 17.34 -2.24 15.59
N ILE A 90 17.14 -3.56 15.61
CA ILE A 90 18.25 -4.49 15.90
C ILE A 90 19.20 -4.68 14.73
N ASN A 91 18.71 -4.65 13.50
CA ASN A 91 19.45 -4.98 12.29
C ASN A 91 19.45 -3.84 11.26
N PRO A 92 20.52 -3.03 11.17
CA PRO A 92 20.62 -1.95 10.20
C PRO A 92 20.56 -2.41 8.74
N SER A 93 21.07 -3.59 8.41
CA SER A 93 20.98 -4.15 7.06
C SER A 93 19.53 -4.49 6.71
N PHE A 94 18.77 -5.07 7.64
CA PHE A 94 17.33 -5.30 7.44
C PHE A 94 16.57 -3.98 7.28
N LYS A 95 16.91 -2.95 8.07
CA LYS A 95 16.34 -1.61 7.89
C LYS A 95 16.57 -1.07 6.48
N TYR A 96 17.80 -1.23 5.96
CA TYR A 96 18.12 -0.84 4.59
C TYR A 96 17.23 -1.57 3.57
N GLU A 97 17.09 -2.90 3.70
CA GLU A 97 16.27 -3.72 2.78
C GLU A 97 14.79 -3.31 2.83
N VAL A 98 14.24 -3.01 4.00
CA VAL A 98 12.85 -2.52 4.14
C VAL A 98 12.69 -1.17 3.46
N ILE A 99 13.60 -0.22 3.71
CA ILE A 99 13.57 1.11 3.08
C ILE A 99 13.72 0.97 1.55
N LYS A 100 14.66 0.14 1.10
CA LYS A 100 14.87 -0.13 -0.33
C LYS A 100 13.63 -0.73 -0.97
N PHE A 101 13.01 -1.72 -0.33
CA PHE A 101 11.75 -2.33 -0.81
C PHE A 101 10.65 -1.26 -0.98
N VAL A 102 10.43 -0.41 0.03
CA VAL A 102 9.44 0.67 -0.04
C VAL A 102 9.77 1.63 -1.18
N TYR A 103 11.04 2.04 -1.30
CA TYR A 103 11.51 2.90 -2.39
C TYR A 103 11.27 2.27 -3.76
N ASP A 104 11.65 1.00 -3.94
CA ASP A 104 11.48 0.28 -5.20
C ASP A 104 9.98 0.15 -5.57
N GLN A 105 9.10 -0.08 -4.59
CA GLN A 105 7.65 -0.08 -4.81
C GLN A 105 7.15 1.31 -5.25
N MET A 106 7.58 2.39 -4.59
CA MET A 106 7.21 3.75 -4.98
C MET A 106 7.64 4.08 -6.42
N ILE A 107 8.87 3.69 -6.81
CA ILE A 107 9.37 3.89 -8.18
C ILE A 107 8.58 3.04 -9.18
N LYS A 108 8.30 1.79 -8.85
CA LYS A 108 7.49 0.90 -9.68
C LYS A 108 6.10 1.50 -9.95
N TYR A 109 5.39 1.93 -8.93
CA TYR A 109 4.07 2.57 -9.08
C TYR A 109 4.14 3.85 -9.92
N ARG A 110 5.17 4.66 -9.72
CA ARG A 110 5.39 5.87 -10.53
C ARG A 110 5.60 5.54 -12.01
N ASN A 111 6.38 4.51 -12.32
CA ASN A 111 6.63 4.07 -13.69
C ASN A 111 5.37 3.47 -14.32
N GLU A 112 4.64 2.61 -13.59
CA GLU A 112 3.37 2.05 -14.03
C GLU A 112 2.33 3.14 -14.36
N ALA A 113 2.30 4.23 -13.58
CA ALA A 113 1.47 5.40 -13.88
C ALA A 113 1.86 6.07 -15.18
N GLY A 114 3.16 6.30 -15.37
CA GLY A 114 3.66 6.92 -16.59
C GLY A 114 3.38 6.08 -17.84
N ASP A 115 3.50 4.76 -17.71
CA ASP A 115 3.28 3.84 -18.83
C ASP A 115 1.78 3.70 -19.14
N ALA A 116 0.90 3.58 -18.14
CA ALA A 116 -0.55 3.54 -18.35
C ALA A 116 -1.07 4.82 -19.05
N TYR A 117 -0.56 5.98 -18.63
CA TYR A 117 -0.91 7.24 -19.28
C TYR A 117 -0.42 7.32 -20.74
N LYS A 118 0.79 6.83 -21.04
CA LYS A 118 1.32 6.76 -22.41
C LYS A 118 0.50 5.83 -23.28
N GLU A 119 0.16 4.63 -22.76
CA GLU A 119 -0.71 3.67 -23.45
C GLU A 119 -2.07 4.28 -23.77
N LEU A 120 -2.70 4.95 -22.81
CA LEU A 120 -3.97 5.65 -23.00
C LEU A 120 -3.85 6.77 -24.04
N SER A 121 -2.82 7.60 -23.92
CA SER A 121 -2.58 8.70 -24.86
C SER A 121 -2.38 8.19 -26.29
N ALA A 122 -1.60 7.12 -26.49
CA ALA A 122 -1.40 6.49 -27.78
C ALA A 122 -2.72 5.93 -28.34
N ALA A 123 -3.52 5.27 -27.53
CA ALA A 123 -4.83 4.75 -27.94
C ALA A 123 -5.80 5.88 -28.35
N ILE A 124 -5.92 6.92 -27.53
CA ILE A 124 -6.76 8.10 -27.85
C ILE A 124 -6.33 8.76 -29.16
N TYR A 125 -5.04 8.82 -29.42
CA TYR A 125 -4.49 9.39 -30.66
C TYR A 125 -5.00 8.66 -31.92
N THR A 126 -5.40 7.40 -31.84
CA THR A 126 -5.93 6.63 -32.98
C THR A 126 -7.38 6.97 -33.33
N ILE A 127 -8.14 7.57 -32.42
CA ILE A 127 -9.58 7.84 -32.55
C ILE A 127 -9.96 9.32 -32.49
N VAL A 128 -8.96 10.21 -32.42
CA VAL A 128 -9.15 11.66 -32.28
C VAL A 128 -8.22 12.40 -33.23
N ASP A 129 -8.70 13.51 -33.84
CA ASP A 129 -7.87 14.36 -34.65
C ASP A 129 -6.73 14.97 -33.85
N LYS A 130 -5.56 15.08 -34.48
CA LYS A 130 -4.33 15.61 -33.87
C LYS A 130 -4.52 16.99 -33.25
N SER A 131 -5.29 17.84 -33.90
CA SER A 131 -5.58 19.21 -33.44
C SER A 131 -6.43 19.24 -32.15
N GLN A 132 -7.26 18.23 -31.91
CA GLN A 132 -8.15 18.12 -30.76
C GLN A 132 -7.53 17.31 -29.62
N MET A 133 -6.40 16.65 -29.85
CA MET A 133 -5.79 15.71 -28.91
C MET A 133 -5.61 16.28 -27.48
N PRO A 134 -5.08 17.49 -27.25
CA PRO A 134 -4.89 18.01 -25.90
C PRO A 134 -6.20 18.18 -25.13
N SER A 135 -7.25 18.70 -25.78
CA SER A 135 -8.56 18.90 -25.12
C SER A 135 -9.26 17.57 -24.85
N ARG A 136 -9.26 16.65 -25.83
CA ARG A 136 -9.89 15.35 -25.68
C ARG A 136 -9.22 14.47 -24.65
N MET A 137 -7.88 14.48 -24.60
CA MET A 137 -7.13 13.76 -23.56
C MET A 137 -7.42 14.32 -22.17
N ALA A 138 -7.54 15.66 -22.04
CA ALA A 138 -7.92 16.29 -20.78
C ALA A 138 -9.34 15.87 -20.34
N GLU A 139 -10.31 15.80 -21.25
CA GLU A 139 -11.67 15.33 -20.95
C GLU A 139 -11.67 13.88 -20.48
N VAL A 140 -10.94 12.97 -21.15
CA VAL A 140 -10.82 11.57 -20.76
C VAL A 140 -10.16 11.46 -19.37
N SER A 141 -9.07 12.20 -19.13
CA SER A 141 -8.40 12.21 -17.82
C SER A 141 -9.32 12.69 -16.69
N LYS A 142 -10.16 13.72 -16.96
CA LYS A 142 -11.20 14.19 -16.02
C LYS A 142 -12.24 13.09 -15.78
N GLY A 143 -12.72 12.43 -16.83
CA GLY A 143 -13.66 11.34 -16.73
C GLY A 143 -13.13 10.18 -15.87
N ILE A 144 -11.88 9.79 -16.05
CA ILE A 144 -11.21 8.78 -15.25
C ILE A 144 -11.10 9.22 -13.78
N ASN A 145 -10.78 10.51 -13.51
CA ASN A 145 -10.76 11.02 -12.14
C ASN A 145 -12.13 10.91 -11.46
N TYR A 146 -13.22 11.22 -12.16
CA TYR A 146 -14.58 11.02 -11.63
C TYR A 146 -14.85 9.54 -11.30
N VAL A 147 -14.46 8.62 -12.17
CA VAL A 147 -14.64 7.18 -11.91
C VAL A 147 -13.86 6.74 -10.67
N VAL A 148 -12.60 7.18 -10.51
CA VAL A 148 -11.73 6.72 -9.43
C VAL A 148 -11.99 7.46 -8.10
N PHE A 149 -12.05 8.80 -8.14
CA PHE A 149 -12.13 9.65 -6.94
C PHE A 149 -13.54 10.13 -6.62
N GLY A 150 -14.51 10.02 -7.55
CA GLY A 150 -15.87 10.57 -7.43
C GLY A 150 -15.97 12.06 -7.75
N GLU A 151 -14.84 12.72 -7.98
CA GLU A 151 -14.75 14.16 -8.27
C GLU A 151 -13.54 14.45 -9.17
N HIS A 152 -13.51 15.68 -9.71
CA HIS A 152 -12.31 16.19 -10.37
C HIS A 152 -11.99 17.59 -9.84
N ARG A 153 -10.73 17.78 -9.41
CA ARG A 153 -10.11 19.07 -9.11
C ARG A 153 -8.63 19.04 -9.51
N ASN A 154 -8.01 20.21 -9.59
CA ASN A 154 -6.58 20.27 -9.84
C ASN A 154 -5.82 19.49 -8.78
N MET A 155 -4.76 18.78 -9.18
CA MET A 155 -3.86 18.00 -8.32
C MET A 155 -4.51 16.86 -7.53
N ILE A 156 -5.76 16.48 -7.82
CA ILE A 156 -6.48 15.45 -7.04
C ILE A 156 -5.72 14.12 -6.94
N ARG A 157 -4.97 13.75 -7.98
CA ARG A 157 -4.17 12.53 -8.02
C ARG A 157 -3.02 12.55 -6.99
N ASN A 158 -2.49 13.74 -6.70
CA ASN A 158 -1.40 13.92 -5.74
C ASN A 158 -1.93 14.06 -4.31
N ASP A 159 -3.06 14.74 -4.13
CA ASP A 159 -3.56 15.09 -2.80
C ASP A 159 -4.37 13.97 -2.14
N LYS A 160 -5.16 13.24 -2.94
CA LYS A 160 -6.08 12.20 -2.44
C LYS A 160 -5.70 10.77 -2.84
N GLY A 161 -4.70 10.61 -3.69
CA GLY A 161 -4.35 9.31 -4.24
C GLY A 161 -3.68 8.40 -3.21
N THR A 162 -4.46 7.56 -2.53
CA THR A 162 -3.91 6.39 -1.83
C THR A 162 -3.27 5.44 -2.84
N GLU A 163 -2.41 4.53 -2.40
CA GLU A 163 -1.86 3.47 -3.26
C GLU A 163 -2.97 2.72 -4.02
N GLN A 164 -4.06 2.44 -3.34
CA GLN A 164 -5.21 1.73 -3.89
C GLN A 164 -5.92 2.55 -4.99
N ASP A 165 -6.05 3.86 -4.80
CA ASP A 165 -6.65 4.75 -5.79
C ASP A 165 -5.73 4.93 -7.00
N GLN A 166 -4.42 5.02 -6.79
CA GLN A 166 -3.44 5.06 -7.88
C GLN A 166 -3.51 3.79 -8.72
N ARG A 167 -3.61 2.62 -8.10
CA ARG A 167 -3.78 1.34 -8.81
C ARG A 167 -5.06 1.33 -9.65
N LYS A 168 -6.20 1.73 -9.08
CA LYS A 168 -7.47 1.85 -9.83
C LYS A 168 -7.36 2.82 -11.00
N LEU A 169 -6.59 3.91 -10.84
CA LEU A 169 -6.34 4.88 -11.90
C LEU A 169 -5.63 4.23 -13.09
N TYR A 170 -4.52 3.51 -12.83
CA TYR A 170 -3.77 2.83 -13.90
C TYR A 170 -4.58 1.72 -14.57
N GLU A 171 -5.31 0.95 -13.78
CA GLU A 171 -6.20 -0.09 -14.30
C GLU A 171 -7.27 0.50 -15.21
N MET A 172 -7.85 1.65 -14.86
CA MET A 172 -8.84 2.33 -15.69
C MET A 172 -8.21 2.90 -16.96
N GLU A 173 -7.02 3.53 -16.87
CA GLU A 173 -6.29 4.05 -18.03
C GLU A 173 -5.96 2.93 -19.03
N ARG A 174 -5.39 1.81 -18.57
CA ARG A 174 -5.12 0.63 -19.41
C ARG A 174 -6.39 -0.01 -19.96
N LYS A 175 -7.45 -0.08 -19.16
CA LYS A 175 -8.74 -0.63 -19.61
C LYS A 175 -9.32 0.17 -20.76
N VAL A 176 -9.30 1.49 -20.68
CA VAL A 176 -9.78 2.36 -21.77
C VAL A 176 -8.90 2.19 -23.00
N ALA A 177 -7.56 2.18 -22.83
CA ALA A 177 -6.63 1.96 -23.93
C ALA A 177 -6.87 0.62 -24.63
N SER A 178 -7.02 -0.48 -23.87
CA SER A 178 -7.32 -1.79 -24.44
C SER A 178 -8.65 -1.80 -25.22
N LEU A 179 -9.72 -1.24 -24.67
CA LEU A 179 -11.02 -1.18 -25.36
C LEU A 179 -10.96 -0.38 -26.68
N ILE A 180 -10.12 0.63 -26.75
CA ILE A 180 -9.89 1.37 -28.00
C ILE A 180 -9.09 0.50 -28.97
N ASN A 181 -7.96 -0.08 -28.55
CA ASN A 181 -7.11 -0.89 -29.39
C ASN A 181 -7.81 -2.14 -29.93
N ASP A 182 -8.71 -2.73 -29.13
CA ASP A 182 -9.53 -3.88 -29.52
C ASP A 182 -10.75 -3.48 -30.40
N GLY A 183 -10.94 -2.18 -30.68
CA GLY A 183 -11.99 -1.66 -31.54
C GLY A 183 -13.39 -1.60 -30.91
N PHE A 184 -13.52 -1.78 -29.59
CA PHE A 184 -14.78 -1.64 -28.85
C PHE A 184 -15.20 -0.18 -28.67
N LEU A 185 -14.22 0.72 -28.52
CA LEU A 185 -14.44 2.17 -28.44
C LEU A 185 -13.77 2.84 -29.66
N LYS A 186 -14.57 3.34 -30.58
CA LYS A 186 -14.12 3.80 -31.89
C LYS A 186 -14.01 5.31 -32.03
N ASP A 187 -14.56 6.05 -31.10
CA ASP A 187 -14.53 7.50 -31.06
C ASP A 187 -14.54 8.05 -29.64
N HIS A 188 -14.20 9.31 -29.47
CA HIS A 188 -14.16 9.99 -28.19
C HIS A 188 -15.49 9.98 -27.45
N GLY A 189 -16.62 10.08 -28.16
CA GLY A 189 -17.97 10.05 -27.56
C GLY A 189 -18.25 8.73 -26.86
N GLN A 190 -17.87 7.61 -27.50
CA GLN A 190 -17.97 6.28 -26.92
C GLN A 190 -17.10 6.11 -25.67
N VAL A 191 -15.88 6.64 -25.68
CA VAL A 191 -15.01 6.66 -24.49
C VAL A 191 -15.68 7.42 -23.34
N MET A 192 -16.20 8.60 -23.61
CA MET A 192 -16.87 9.40 -22.56
C MET A 192 -18.14 8.74 -22.04
N ASN A 193 -18.92 8.09 -22.91
CA ASN A 193 -20.10 7.34 -22.50
C ASN A 193 -19.72 6.12 -21.62
N TYR A 194 -18.67 5.40 -21.98
CA TYR A 194 -18.12 4.33 -21.16
C TYR A 194 -17.75 4.81 -19.75
N LEU A 195 -17.01 5.92 -19.66
CA LEU A 195 -16.60 6.50 -18.37
C LEU A 195 -17.80 6.99 -17.55
N ARG A 196 -18.83 7.59 -18.16
CA ARG A 196 -20.08 7.97 -17.47
C ARG A 196 -20.80 6.76 -16.91
N LYS A 197 -20.89 5.68 -17.67
CA LYS A 197 -21.50 4.42 -17.19
C LYS A 197 -20.71 3.87 -16.00
N LYS A 198 -19.38 3.86 -16.06
CA LYS A 198 -18.53 3.41 -14.94
C LYS A 198 -18.68 4.26 -13.69
N PHE A 199 -18.84 5.55 -13.85
CA PHE A 199 -19.14 6.46 -12.74
C PHE A 199 -20.50 6.18 -12.10
N GLN A 200 -21.54 5.96 -12.92
CA GLN A 200 -22.88 5.60 -12.43
C GLN A 200 -22.88 4.27 -11.67
N GLU A 201 -22.17 3.24 -12.18
CA GLU A 201 -22.00 1.95 -11.50
C GLU A 201 -21.37 2.10 -10.12
N ARG A 202 -20.45 3.05 -9.95
CA ARG A 202 -19.82 3.36 -8.65
C ARG A 202 -20.81 3.99 -7.66
N THR A 203 -21.70 4.86 -8.14
CA THR A 203 -22.63 5.63 -7.30
C THR A 203 -23.93 4.90 -6.99
N THR A 204 -24.24 3.84 -7.73
CA THR A 204 -25.42 3.02 -7.49
C THR A 204 -25.09 1.90 -6.51
N PRO A 205 -25.69 1.85 -5.31
CA PRO A 205 -25.47 0.73 -4.40
C PRO A 205 -25.88 -0.58 -5.08
N ALA A 206 -25.05 -1.62 -4.91
CA ALA A 206 -25.34 -2.96 -5.41
C ALA A 206 -26.69 -3.43 -4.83
N VAL A 207 -27.73 -3.45 -5.65
CA VAL A 207 -28.99 -4.09 -5.28
C VAL A 207 -28.71 -5.59 -5.27
N PHE A 208 -28.51 -6.16 -4.09
CA PHE A 208 -28.50 -7.60 -3.90
C PHE A 208 -29.92 -8.11 -4.24
N VAL A 209 -30.09 -8.61 -5.46
CA VAL A 209 -31.21 -9.46 -5.76
C VAL A 209 -31.02 -10.75 -4.97
N ARG A 210 -31.91 -10.95 -3.98
CA ARG A 210 -31.99 -12.19 -3.20
C ARG A 210 -32.64 -13.29 -4.04
#